data_33647ce238050aac0f19d2fadf9d8597
#
_entry.id   33647ce238050aac0f19d2fadf9d8597
#
_cell.length_a   1.000
_cell.length_b   1.000
_cell.length_c   1.000
_cell.angle_alpha   90.00
_cell.angle_beta   90.00
_cell.angle_gamma   90.00
#
_symmetry.space_group_name_H-M   'P 1'
#
loop_
_entity.id
_entity.type
_entity.pdbx_description
1 polymer ?
#
loop_
_entity_poly.entity_id
_entity_poly.type
_entity_poly.pdbx_seq_one_letter_code
_entity_poly.pdbx_strand_id
1 'polypeptide(L)'
;MYKIETHLHTCHSSPCGKVDADTICRLYAEAGYAGIAVTDHFFRYTCSPHAWDVPYDRFFGVFLEGYRQMCKAAVPYGLKIYKGAEVRFDGSVNDYLLYGFPDDLLQDPDTVFSMGLERFSKLSRDAGALLVQAHPHRAKCTAADP
;
A
#
# COMPACT_ATOMS: atom_id res chain seq x y z
N MET A 1 1.24 -7.14 -24.60
CA MET A 1 1.54 -7.51 -23.19
C MET A 1 1.34 -6.25 -22.36
N TYR A 2 0.59 -6.32 -21.25
CA TYR A 2 0.41 -5.17 -20.37
C TYR A 2 1.49 -5.17 -19.30
N LYS A 3 2.14 -4.00 -19.06
CA LYS A 3 3.02 -3.78 -17.94
C LYS A 3 2.22 -3.14 -16.80
N ILE A 4 2.33 -3.67 -15.60
CA ILE A 4 1.71 -3.10 -14.40
C ILE A 4 2.79 -3.00 -13.33
N GLU A 5 2.90 -1.82 -12.71
CA GLU A 5 3.67 -1.66 -11.48
C GLU A 5 2.84 -2.21 -10.31
N THR A 6 3.45 -3.07 -9.52
CA THR A 6 2.74 -3.74 -8.43
C THR A 6 3.14 -3.26 -7.03
N HIS A 7 4.20 -2.45 -6.91
CA HIS A 7 4.68 -1.96 -5.61
C HIS A 7 5.20 -0.53 -5.71
N LEU A 8 4.35 0.45 -5.43
CA LEU A 8 4.70 1.85 -5.53
C LEU A 8 4.27 2.63 -4.28
N HIS A 9 5.17 3.49 -3.80
CA HIS A 9 4.93 4.43 -2.71
C HIS A 9 4.83 5.86 -3.22
N THR A 10 3.87 6.62 -2.70
CA THR A 10 3.69 8.03 -3.03
C THR A 10 4.27 8.94 -1.96
N CYS A 11 4.65 10.17 -2.33
CA CYS A 11 5.06 11.18 -1.35
C CYS A 11 3.91 11.70 -0.48
N HIS A 12 2.67 11.36 -0.82
CA HIS A 12 1.48 11.81 -0.10
C HIS A 12 1.17 10.98 1.15
N SER A 13 1.52 9.68 1.11
CA SER A 13 1.16 8.75 2.18
C SER A 13 2.34 7.93 2.72
N SER A 14 3.50 7.97 2.07
CA SER A 14 4.69 7.21 2.50
C SER A 14 5.92 8.11 2.62
N PRO A 15 6.66 8.10 3.75
CA PRO A 15 7.85 8.92 3.95
C PRO A 15 8.98 8.63 2.97
N CYS A 16 9.04 7.40 2.44
CA CYS A 16 10.03 6.98 1.43
C CYS A 16 9.69 7.47 0.03
N GLY A 17 8.42 7.78 -0.26
CA GLY A 17 7.99 8.38 -1.52
C GLY A 17 8.55 9.81 -1.66
N LYS A 18 9.13 10.15 -2.81
CA LYS A 18 9.76 11.45 -3.05
C LYS A 18 9.22 12.17 -4.28
N VAL A 19 8.43 11.47 -5.09
CA VAL A 19 7.94 11.95 -6.38
C VAL A 19 6.43 12.17 -6.28
N ASP A 20 5.97 13.27 -6.85
CA ASP A 20 4.54 13.61 -6.91
C ASP A 20 3.79 12.71 -7.90
N ALA A 21 2.47 12.64 -7.73
CA ALA A 21 1.60 11.74 -8.49
C ALA A 21 1.60 12.02 -10.00
N ASP A 22 1.65 13.30 -10.42
CA ASP A 22 1.65 13.65 -11.83
C ASP A 22 2.94 13.20 -12.52
N THR A 23 4.08 13.48 -11.90
CA THR A 23 5.39 13.01 -12.41
C THR A 23 5.46 11.48 -12.48
N ILE A 24 4.96 10.77 -11.48
CA ILE A 24 4.89 9.30 -11.49
C ILE A 24 4.06 8.84 -12.68
N CYS A 25 2.82 9.33 -12.83
CA CYS A 25 1.93 8.91 -13.91
C CYS A 25 2.53 9.17 -15.28
N ARG A 26 3.13 10.33 -15.49
CA ARG A 26 3.81 10.67 -16.75
C ARG A 26 4.94 9.69 -17.06
N LEU A 27 5.85 9.45 -16.12
CA LEU A 27 7.00 8.57 -16.31
C LEU A 27 6.59 7.12 -16.60
N TYR A 28 5.59 6.59 -15.89
CA TYR A 28 5.11 5.24 -16.12
C TYR A 28 4.36 5.10 -17.46
N ALA A 29 3.60 6.12 -17.85
CA ALA A 29 2.95 6.15 -19.17
C ALA A 29 3.99 6.19 -20.31
N GLU A 30 5.00 7.06 -20.23
CA GLU A 30 6.13 7.13 -21.17
C GLU A 30 6.89 5.80 -21.27
N ALA A 31 7.01 5.07 -20.15
CA ALA A 31 7.63 3.74 -20.10
C ALA A 31 6.72 2.60 -20.60
N GLY A 32 5.49 2.92 -21.04
CA GLY A 32 4.54 1.96 -21.62
C GLY A 32 3.84 1.07 -20.59
N TYR A 33 3.66 1.55 -19.35
CA TYR A 33 2.84 0.86 -18.35
C TYR A 33 1.36 1.10 -18.61
N ALA A 34 0.54 0.11 -18.31
CA ALA A 34 -0.92 0.17 -18.42
C ALA A 34 -1.60 0.47 -17.09
N GLY A 35 -0.88 0.29 -15.99
CA GLY A 35 -1.42 0.56 -14.66
C GLY A 35 -0.39 0.49 -13.55
N ILE A 36 -0.80 0.97 -12.37
CA ILE A 36 0.03 1.08 -11.17
C ILE A 36 -0.81 0.68 -9.96
N ALA A 37 -0.31 -0.23 -9.13
CA ALA A 37 -0.84 -0.49 -7.80
C ALA A 37 -0.13 0.44 -6.79
N VAL A 38 -0.90 1.30 -6.15
CA VAL A 38 -0.41 2.17 -5.08
C VAL A 38 -0.44 1.38 -3.78
N THR A 39 0.72 1.13 -3.22
CA THR A 39 0.93 0.29 -2.03
C THR A 39 1.65 1.08 -0.94
N ASP A 40 1.12 2.25 -0.63
CA ASP A 40 1.68 3.07 0.45
C ASP A 40 1.74 2.29 1.77
N HIS A 41 2.68 2.67 2.64
CA HIS A 41 2.89 2.03 3.92
C HIS A 41 1.67 2.11 4.83
N PHE A 42 1.22 0.97 5.33
CA PHE A 42 0.21 0.82 6.36
C PHE A 42 0.85 0.20 7.60
N PHE A 43 1.64 1.01 8.32
CA PHE A 43 2.42 0.61 9.49
C PHE A 43 2.09 1.52 10.67
N ARG A 44 2.20 1.01 11.89
CA ARG A 44 1.93 1.79 13.11
C ARG A 44 2.72 3.10 13.20
N TYR A 45 3.96 3.12 12.70
CA TYR A 45 4.88 4.24 12.91
C TYR A 45 5.38 4.91 11.63
N THR A 46 4.83 4.60 10.46
CA THR A 46 5.41 5.04 9.19
C THR A 46 4.45 5.71 8.23
N CYS A 47 3.23 5.95 8.63
CA CYS A 47 2.29 6.61 7.77
C CYS A 47 2.52 8.11 7.81
N SER A 48 2.98 8.68 6.69
CA SER A 48 3.17 10.10 6.41
C SER A 48 3.92 10.91 7.49
N PRO A 49 4.81 11.84 7.16
CA PRO A 49 5.40 12.77 8.12
C PRO A 49 4.33 13.60 8.87
N HIS A 50 3.08 13.57 8.43
CA HIS A 50 1.95 14.25 9.06
C HIS A 50 1.00 13.29 9.81
N ALA A 51 1.20 11.98 9.75
CA ALA A 51 0.27 11.01 10.35
C ALA A 51 0.54 10.70 11.83
N TRP A 52 1.68 11.13 12.36
CA TRP A 52 2.00 10.96 13.78
C TRP A 52 1.04 11.70 14.73
N ASP A 53 0.37 12.75 14.22
CA ASP A 53 -0.58 13.57 14.97
C ASP A 53 -2.03 13.32 14.56
N VAL A 54 -2.29 12.33 13.69
CA VAL A 54 -3.65 12.05 13.22
C VAL A 54 -4.27 10.98 14.12
N PRO A 55 -5.42 11.24 14.74
CA PRO A 55 -6.19 10.24 15.45
C PRO A 55 -6.45 9.01 14.57
N TYR A 56 -6.46 7.82 15.16
CA TYR A 56 -6.62 6.57 14.42
C TYR A 56 -7.89 6.49 13.58
N ASP A 57 -8.96 7.17 13.98
CA ASP A 57 -10.20 7.30 13.21
C ASP A 57 -10.02 8.03 11.87
N ARG A 58 -8.96 8.82 11.73
CA ARG A 58 -8.59 9.52 10.48
C ARG A 58 -7.44 8.89 9.72
N PHE A 59 -6.74 7.95 10.35
CA PHE A 59 -5.53 7.32 9.79
C PHE A 59 -5.77 6.71 8.40
N PHE A 60 -6.85 5.95 8.24
CA PHE A 60 -7.18 5.33 6.97
C PHE A 60 -7.44 6.35 5.86
N GLY A 61 -8.05 7.48 6.20
CA GLY A 61 -8.27 8.58 5.24
C GLY A 61 -6.97 9.21 4.75
N VAL A 62 -6.00 9.40 5.64
CA VAL A 62 -4.66 9.92 5.31
C VAL A 62 -3.87 8.90 4.50
N PHE A 63 -3.92 7.63 4.88
CA PHE A 63 -3.31 6.54 4.11
C PHE A 63 -3.81 6.50 2.66
N LEU A 64 -5.10 6.69 2.42
CA LEU A 64 -5.68 6.68 1.07
C LEU A 64 -5.37 7.92 0.23
N GLU A 65 -4.73 8.95 0.77
CA GLU A 65 -4.50 10.20 0.01
C GLU A 65 -3.59 9.97 -1.19
N GLY A 66 -2.53 9.17 -1.04
CA GLY A 66 -1.66 8.80 -2.15
C GLY A 66 -2.43 8.15 -3.31
N TYR A 67 -3.26 7.17 -3.00
CA TYR A 67 -4.11 6.53 -3.99
C TYR A 67 -5.06 7.52 -4.68
N ARG A 68 -5.69 8.44 -3.93
CA ARG A 68 -6.61 9.45 -4.48
C ARG A 68 -5.89 10.42 -5.42
N GLN A 69 -4.69 10.88 -5.05
CA GLN A 69 -3.88 11.76 -5.89
C GLN A 69 -3.44 11.05 -7.18
N MET A 70 -3.01 9.79 -7.07
CA MET A 70 -2.65 8.98 -8.23
C MET A 70 -3.84 8.77 -9.18
N CYS A 71 -5.05 8.51 -8.66
CA CYS A 71 -6.26 8.38 -9.48
C CYS A 71 -6.55 9.65 -10.30
N LYS A 72 -6.37 10.83 -9.68
CA LYS A 72 -6.57 12.12 -10.38
C LYS A 72 -5.50 12.34 -11.45
N ALA A 73 -4.24 12.13 -11.09
CA ALA A 73 -3.09 12.36 -11.97
C ALA A 73 -3.06 11.39 -13.17
N ALA A 74 -3.59 10.18 -13.01
CA ALA A 74 -3.57 9.14 -14.04
C ALA A 74 -4.50 9.41 -15.25
N VAL A 75 -5.52 10.25 -15.07
CA VAL A 75 -6.58 10.49 -16.09
C VAL A 75 -6.01 10.92 -17.44
N PRO A 76 -5.12 11.93 -17.54
CA PRO A 76 -4.59 12.36 -18.83
C PRO A 76 -3.76 11.30 -19.56
N TYR A 77 -3.22 10.34 -18.82
CA TYR A 77 -2.30 9.31 -19.34
C TYR A 77 -3.02 7.99 -19.64
N GLY A 78 -4.29 7.84 -19.28
CA GLY A 78 -5.04 6.60 -19.46
C GLY A 78 -4.53 5.43 -18.61
N LEU A 79 -3.77 5.72 -17.55
CA LEU A 79 -3.25 4.69 -16.63
C LEU A 79 -4.36 4.20 -15.69
N LYS A 80 -4.39 2.89 -15.45
CA LYS A 80 -5.27 2.30 -14.46
C LYS A 80 -4.59 2.27 -13.09
N ILE A 81 -5.23 2.87 -12.10
CA ILE A 81 -4.71 2.88 -10.72
C ILE A 81 -5.46 1.85 -9.89
N TYR A 82 -4.69 1.00 -9.21
CA TYR A 82 -5.21 -0.03 -8.32
C TYR A 82 -4.91 0.35 -6.86
N LYS A 83 -5.91 0.16 -6.00
CA LYS A 83 -5.75 0.33 -4.55
C LYS A 83 -5.01 -0.86 -3.98
N GLY A 84 -3.92 -0.58 -3.28
CA GLY A 84 -3.12 -1.55 -2.53
C GLY A 84 -2.69 -0.97 -1.19
N ALA A 85 -2.00 -1.76 -0.40
CA ALA A 85 -1.34 -1.36 0.83
C ALA A 85 -0.08 -2.19 1.03
N GLU A 86 0.96 -1.62 1.64
CA GLU A 86 2.05 -2.39 2.22
C GLU A 86 1.87 -2.42 3.73
N VAL A 87 1.48 -3.58 4.26
CA VAL A 87 1.11 -3.78 5.67
C VAL A 87 2.27 -4.39 6.44
N ARG A 88 2.52 -3.89 7.66
CA ARG A 88 3.44 -4.52 8.62
C ARG A 88 2.74 -4.70 9.96
N PHE A 89 2.89 -5.88 10.55
CA PHE A 89 2.35 -6.21 11.87
C PHE A 89 3.34 -5.86 12.97
N ASP A 90 2.82 -5.60 14.18
CA ASP A 90 3.64 -5.34 15.35
C ASP A 90 4.59 -6.51 15.61
N GLY A 91 5.85 -6.20 15.90
CA GLY A 91 6.90 -7.19 16.11
C GLY A 91 7.43 -7.88 14.85
N SER A 92 6.83 -7.65 13.66
CA SER A 92 7.32 -8.21 12.40
C SER A 92 8.39 -7.34 11.76
N VAL A 93 9.35 -7.98 11.08
CA VAL A 93 10.31 -7.33 10.18
C VAL A 93 9.88 -7.43 8.72
N ASN A 94 8.85 -8.23 8.44
CA ASN A 94 8.34 -8.46 7.09
C ASN A 94 7.22 -7.50 6.75
N ASP A 95 7.16 -7.14 5.48
CA ASP A 95 6.11 -6.33 4.88
C ASP A 95 5.27 -7.20 3.94
N TYR A 96 3.99 -6.88 3.82
CA TYR A 96 3.04 -7.64 3.00
C TYR A 96 2.23 -6.70 2.11
N LEU A 97 2.20 -6.99 0.82
CA LEU A 97 1.38 -6.26 -0.15
C LEU A 97 -0.02 -6.82 -0.14
N LEU A 98 -0.99 -5.96 0.03
CA LEU A 98 -2.42 -6.28 0.04
C LEU A 98 -3.10 -5.63 -1.15
N TYR A 99 -3.89 -6.40 -1.91
CA TYR A 99 -4.60 -5.94 -3.10
C TYR A 99 -6.07 -6.37 -3.08
N GLY A 100 -6.93 -5.56 -3.70
CA GLY A 100 -8.34 -5.90 -3.91
C GLY A 100 -9.16 -5.98 -2.63
N PHE A 101 -8.74 -5.32 -1.57
CA PHE A 101 -9.41 -5.34 -0.27
C PHE A 101 -10.55 -4.32 -0.19
N PRO A 102 -11.63 -4.62 0.54
CA PRO A 102 -12.65 -3.66 0.91
C PRO A 102 -12.13 -2.71 2.00
N ASP A 103 -12.65 -1.48 2.03
CA ASP A 103 -12.13 -0.43 2.93
C ASP A 103 -12.22 -0.80 4.41
N ASP A 104 -13.26 -1.51 4.82
CA ASP A 104 -13.49 -1.92 6.21
C ASP A 104 -12.41 -2.86 6.76
N LEU A 105 -11.69 -3.58 5.89
CA LEU A 105 -10.59 -4.46 6.31
C LEU A 105 -9.45 -3.71 7.02
N LEU A 106 -9.23 -2.43 6.69
CA LEU A 106 -8.16 -1.59 7.23
C LEU A 106 -8.64 -0.41 8.08
N GLN A 107 -9.94 -0.31 8.38
CA GLN A 107 -10.51 0.85 9.09
C GLN A 107 -10.09 0.93 10.57
N ASP A 108 -9.74 -0.19 11.20
CA ASP A 108 -9.22 -0.23 12.55
C ASP A 108 -7.71 -0.60 12.53
N PRO A 109 -6.83 0.40 12.41
CA PRO A 109 -5.39 0.17 12.28
C PRO A 109 -4.78 -0.55 13.48
N ASP A 110 -5.23 -0.27 14.71
CA ASP A 110 -4.71 -0.91 15.93
C ASP A 110 -4.97 -2.42 15.91
N THR A 111 -6.19 -2.80 15.57
CA THR A 111 -6.54 -4.21 15.41
C THR A 111 -5.73 -4.85 14.29
N VAL A 112 -5.57 -4.21 13.15
CA VAL A 112 -4.77 -4.74 12.02
C VAL A 112 -3.32 -4.96 12.45
N PHE A 113 -2.68 -3.96 13.03
CA PHE A 113 -1.26 -4.05 13.39
C PHE A 113 -0.98 -5.12 14.46
N SER A 114 -1.89 -5.30 15.41
CA SER A 114 -1.72 -6.24 16.52
C SER A 114 -2.10 -7.68 16.22
N MET A 115 -2.89 -7.95 15.17
CA MET A 115 -3.44 -9.30 14.94
C MET A 115 -2.44 -10.31 14.36
N GLY A 116 -1.37 -9.84 13.73
CA GLY A 116 -0.34 -10.69 13.14
C GLY A 116 -0.73 -11.33 11.80
N LEU A 117 0.25 -11.97 11.16
CA LEU A 117 0.12 -12.49 9.79
C LEU A 117 -0.96 -13.57 9.65
N GLU A 118 -0.95 -14.57 10.51
CA GLU A 118 -1.85 -15.73 10.38
C GLU A 118 -3.33 -15.31 10.34
N ARG A 119 -3.74 -14.54 11.35
CA ARG A 119 -5.13 -14.05 11.45
C ARG A 119 -5.48 -13.10 10.31
N PHE A 120 -4.59 -12.16 9.96
CA PHE A 120 -4.81 -11.22 8.89
C PHE A 120 -4.89 -11.91 7.53
N SER A 121 -4.04 -12.92 7.27
CA SER A 121 -4.08 -13.72 6.04
C SER A 121 -5.42 -14.44 5.85
N LYS A 122 -5.99 -14.97 6.94
CA LYS A 122 -7.34 -15.56 6.88
C LYS A 122 -8.40 -14.52 6.56
N LEU A 123 -8.40 -13.38 7.26
CA LEU A 123 -9.36 -12.30 7.02
C LEU A 123 -9.26 -11.74 5.58
N SER A 124 -8.03 -11.57 5.08
CA SER A 124 -7.79 -11.09 3.70
C SER A 124 -8.39 -12.05 2.67
N ARG A 125 -8.18 -13.37 2.83
CA ARG A 125 -8.78 -14.39 1.94
C ARG A 125 -10.30 -14.39 2.02
N ASP A 126 -10.86 -14.32 3.22
CA ASP A 126 -12.31 -14.29 3.43
C ASP A 126 -12.94 -13.04 2.79
N ALA A 127 -12.20 -11.93 2.75
CA ALA A 127 -12.58 -10.68 2.06
C ALA A 127 -12.31 -10.67 0.55
N GLY A 128 -11.74 -11.75 -0.02
CA GLY A 128 -11.38 -11.84 -1.44
C GLY A 128 -10.13 -11.04 -1.83
N ALA A 129 -9.33 -10.59 -0.86
CA ALA A 129 -8.10 -9.86 -1.09
C ALA A 129 -6.90 -10.80 -1.31
N LEU A 130 -5.92 -10.32 -2.07
CA LEU A 130 -4.64 -11.00 -2.27
C LEU A 130 -3.61 -10.42 -1.31
N LEU A 131 -2.95 -11.26 -0.53
CA LEU A 131 -1.83 -10.91 0.35
C LEU A 131 -0.55 -11.59 -0.13
N VAL A 132 0.53 -10.82 -0.33
CA VAL A 132 1.83 -11.29 -0.84
C VAL A 132 2.95 -10.73 0.02
N GLN A 133 3.92 -11.54 0.42
CA GLN A 133 5.10 -11.04 1.13
C GLN A 133 5.92 -10.12 0.19
N ALA A 134 6.19 -8.90 0.63
CA ALA A 134 7.05 -7.96 -0.07
C ALA A 134 8.52 -8.32 0.11
N HIS A 135 9.33 -8.10 -0.94
CA HIS A 135 10.81 -8.21 -0.93
C HIS A 135 11.37 -9.29 0.04
N PRO A 136 11.00 -10.58 -0.11
CA PRO A 136 11.32 -11.65 0.86
C PRO A 136 12.82 -11.92 0.99
N HIS A 137 13.63 -11.46 0.04
CA HIS A 137 15.09 -11.61 0.04
C HIS A 137 15.85 -10.39 0.60
N ARG A 138 15.13 -9.37 1.13
CA ARG A 138 15.79 -8.26 1.82
C ARG A 138 16.48 -8.77 3.10
N ALA A 139 17.72 -8.30 3.38
CA ALA A 139 18.61 -8.85 4.43
C ALA A 139 18.01 -8.94 5.85
N LYS A 140 16.95 -8.19 6.14
CA LYS A 140 16.25 -8.21 7.43
C LYS A 140 14.94 -9.02 7.41
N CYS A 141 14.52 -9.47 6.23
CA CYS A 141 13.28 -10.24 6.11
C CYS A 141 13.53 -11.72 6.33
N THR A 142 12.54 -12.40 6.88
CA THR A 142 12.48 -13.86 6.96
C THR A 142 11.40 -14.34 5.99
N ALA A 143 11.59 -15.49 5.35
CA ALA A 143 10.51 -16.09 4.60
C ALA A 143 9.33 -16.35 5.55
N ALA A 144 8.12 -16.02 5.12
CA ALA A 144 6.95 -16.45 5.86
C ALA A 144 6.86 -17.98 5.73
N ASP A 145 6.59 -18.67 6.83
CA ASP A 145 6.27 -20.09 6.77
C ASP A 145 4.98 -20.25 5.93
N PRO A 146 4.94 -21.28 5.07
CA PRO A 146 3.81 -21.53 4.17
C PRO A 146 2.51 -21.87 4.91
#